data_cc4cb8f9caf8dc32c58b2e96fd2dd507
#
_entry.id   cc4cb8f9caf8dc32c58b2e96fd2dd507
#
_cell.length_a   1.000
_cell.length_b   1.000
_cell.length_c   1.000
_cell.angle_alpha   90.00
_cell.angle_beta   90.00
_cell.angle_gamma   90.00
#
_symmetry.space_group_name_H-M   'P 1'
#
loop_
_entity.id
_entity.type
_entity.pdbx_description
1 polymer ?
#
loop_
_entity_poly.entity_id
_entity_poly.type
_entity_poly.pdbx_seq_one_letter_code
_entity_poly.pdbx_strand_id
1 'polypeptide(L)'
;AEGQKRLDWLTLVAALNLGHKGPKAKINDLFLYRGADTLLSRSAWIDGMGLLTKTATIFPSNSKSGQPMVGGGVLLFDDQNGQLTATIDFHLITKWKTAGDSLMAALALAPVGARKILIVGAGTVGKSLLEAFSAGFPDATFTIWNRSPAGAQAFADATGAVVAVDLETAVRTADIILTCTMTTEPIIKGAWLRPGQHLNM
;
A
#
# COMPACT_ATOMS: atom_id res chain seq x y z
N ALA A 1 -9.35 14.87 5.43
CA ALA A 1 -9.34 15.71 4.24
C ALA A 1 -8.30 16.82 4.29
N GLU A 2 -8.19 17.61 5.37
CA GLU A 2 -7.22 18.71 5.45
C GLU A 2 -5.77 18.21 5.62
N GLY A 3 -5.55 17.19 6.43
CA GLY A 3 -4.24 16.57 6.62
C GLY A 3 -3.66 15.97 5.33
N GLN A 4 -4.49 15.46 4.44
CA GLN A 4 -4.05 14.88 3.17
C GLN A 4 -3.41 15.92 2.23
N LYS A 5 -3.84 17.18 2.30
CA LYS A 5 -3.30 18.27 1.46
C LYS A 5 -1.89 18.71 1.87
N ARG A 6 -1.44 18.31 3.06
CA ARG A 6 -0.12 18.65 3.62
C ARG A 6 0.90 17.54 3.43
N LEU A 7 0.50 16.41 2.87
CA LEU A 7 1.37 15.25 2.69
C LEU A 7 1.87 15.20 1.24
N ASP A 8 3.14 14.89 1.08
CA ASP A 8 3.83 14.70 -0.18
C ASP A 8 4.55 13.34 -0.17
N TRP A 9 4.49 12.61 -1.29
CA TRP A 9 5.01 11.25 -1.36
C TRP A 9 6.51 11.16 -1.17
N LEU A 10 7.29 12.06 -1.78
CA LEU A 10 8.76 12.02 -1.68
C LEU A 10 9.23 12.48 -0.31
N THR A 11 8.55 13.47 0.28
CA THR A 11 8.77 13.89 1.67
C THR A 11 8.47 12.75 2.64
N LEU A 12 7.40 12.00 2.42
CA LEU A 12 7.09 10.82 3.23
C LEU A 12 8.17 9.75 3.10
N VAL A 13 8.62 9.44 1.88
CA VAL A 13 9.70 8.47 1.65
C VAL A 13 10.99 8.91 2.35
N ALA A 14 11.32 10.19 2.31
CA ALA A 14 12.47 10.73 3.04
C ALA A 14 12.34 10.54 4.56
N ALA A 15 11.15 10.78 5.12
CA ALA A 15 10.85 10.55 6.53
C ALA A 15 10.93 9.06 6.92
N LEU A 16 10.41 8.14 6.08
CA LEU A 16 10.51 6.69 6.28
C LEU A 16 11.98 6.24 6.28
N ASN A 17 12.77 6.68 5.29
CA ASN A 17 14.20 6.38 5.22
C ASN A 17 14.97 6.89 6.45
N LEU A 18 14.61 8.05 6.96
CA LEU A 18 15.19 8.59 8.20
C LEU A 18 14.79 7.73 9.40
N GLY A 19 13.53 7.36 9.51
CA GLY A 19 13.02 6.49 10.58
C GLY A 19 13.72 5.14 10.64
N HIS A 20 14.01 4.54 9.47
CA HIS A 20 14.74 3.26 9.40
C HIS A 20 16.21 3.33 9.83
N LYS A 21 16.81 4.53 9.91
CA LYS A 21 18.15 4.74 10.44
C LYS A 21 18.17 4.90 11.96
N GLY A 22 17.01 5.09 12.57
CA GLY A 22 16.82 5.26 14.01
C GLY A 22 16.83 3.93 14.79
N PRO A 23 16.51 3.98 16.09
CA PRO A 23 16.36 2.81 16.92
C PRO A 23 15.32 1.85 16.34
N LYS A 24 15.56 0.54 16.52
CA LYS A 24 14.58 -0.48 16.09
C LYS A 24 13.31 -0.41 16.94
N ALA A 25 12.18 -0.45 16.28
CA ALA A 25 10.89 -0.54 16.95
C ALA A 25 10.76 -1.87 17.73
N LYS A 26 10.23 -1.80 18.94
CA LYS A 26 9.65 -2.95 19.65
C LYS A 26 8.24 -3.13 19.12
N ILE A 27 7.92 -4.27 18.52
CA ILE A 27 6.64 -4.50 17.84
C ILE A 27 5.96 -5.74 18.40
N ASN A 28 4.64 -5.66 18.58
CA ASN A 28 3.81 -6.82 18.91
C ASN A 28 2.47 -6.74 18.17
N ASP A 29 1.98 -7.91 17.74
CA ASP A 29 0.72 -8.06 17.03
C ASP A 29 -0.24 -8.94 17.84
N LEU A 30 -1.50 -8.51 17.89
CA LEU A 30 -2.62 -9.29 18.40
C LEU A 30 -3.60 -9.57 17.26
N PHE A 31 -3.92 -10.84 17.05
CA PHE A 31 -4.97 -11.26 16.12
C PHE A 31 -6.12 -11.90 16.89
N LEU A 32 -7.34 -11.48 16.62
CA LEU A 32 -8.56 -12.13 17.06
C LEU A 32 -9.40 -12.49 15.83
N TYR A 33 -9.91 -13.71 15.81
CA TYR A 33 -10.67 -14.26 14.70
C TYR A 33 -12.08 -14.64 15.13
N ARG A 34 -13.06 -14.33 14.27
CA ARG A 34 -14.45 -14.80 14.41
C ARG A 34 -14.96 -15.22 13.04
N GLY A 35 -14.88 -16.51 12.72
CA GLY A 35 -15.14 -17.00 11.37
C GLY A 35 -14.21 -16.35 10.35
N ALA A 36 -14.76 -15.63 9.39
CA ALA A 36 -14.00 -14.88 8.39
C ALA A 36 -13.60 -13.46 8.86
N ASP A 37 -14.15 -12.99 9.97
CA ASP A 37 -13.86 -11.67 10.52
C ASP A 37 -12.55 -11.68 11.30
N THR A 38 -11.79 -10.62 11.18
CA THR A 38 -10.50 -10.48 11.87
C THR A 38 -10.39 -9.11 12.51
N LEU A 39 -9.86 -9.08 13.74
CA LEU A 39 -9.29 -7.88 14.32
C LEU A 39 -7.77 -8.08 14.42
N LEU A 40 -7.02 -7.16 13.86
CA LEU A 40 -5.57 -7.05 13.99
C LEU A 40 -5.23 -5.78 14.76
N SER A 41 -4.52 -5.90 15.88
CA SER A 41 -3.95 -4.75 16.57
C SER A 41 -2.43 -4.88 16.59
N ARG A 42 -1.75 -3.89 16.01
CA ARG A 42 -0.28 -3.79 16.00
C ARG A 42 0.15 -2.62 16.83
N SER A 43 1.04 -2.87 17.79
CA SER A 43 1.66 -1.81 18.58
C SER A 43 3.16 -1.76 18.30
N ALA A 44 3.68 -0.55 18.20
CA ALA A 44 5.09 -0.30 18.01
C ALA A 44 5.57 0.79 18.95
N TRP A 45 6.76 0.61 19.52
CA TRP A 45 7.45 1.57 20.35
C TRP A 45 8.84 1.80 19.81
N ILE A 46 9.17 3.06 19.54
CA ILE A 46 10.50 3.49 19.12
C ILE A 46 11.01 4.48 20.16
N ASP A 47 12.08 4.10 20.86
CA ASP A 47 12.69 4.93 21.91
C ASP A 47 13.07 6.32 21.34
N GLY A 48 12.62 7.39 21.99
CA GLY A 48 12.81 8.79 21.56
C GLY A 48 11.85 9.27 20.48
N MET A 49 10.93 8.41 19.97
CA MET A 49 9.98 8.81 18.93
C MET A 49 8.54 8.72 19.43
N GLY A 50 8.18 7.67 20.18
CA GLY A 50 6.84 7.48 20.71
C GLY A 50 6.29 6.06 20.55
N LEU A 51 5.05 5.91 20.97
CA LEU A 51 4.30 4.65 20.86
C LEU A 51 3.15 4.86 19.88
N LEU A 52 2.90 3.83 19.07
CA LEU A 52 1.75 3.81 18.15
C LEU A 52 1.00 2.50 18.29
N THR A 53 -0.32 2.57 18.35
CA THR A 53 -1.19 1.39 18.19
C THR A 53 -2.11 1.61 17.01
N LYS A 54 -2.04 0.70 16.03
CA LYS A 54 -2.97 0.64 14.89
C LYS A 54 -3.83 -0.60 15.04
N THR A 55 -5.14 -0.40 15.15
CA THR A 55 -6.12 -1.49 15.13
C THR A 55 -6.85 -1.48 13.79
N ALA A 56 -6.88 -2.63 13.12
CA ALA A 56 -7.62 -2.86 11.89
C ALA A 56 -8.69 -3.94 12.10
N THR A 57 -9.87 -3.73 11.56
CA THR A 57 -10.93 -4.73 11.47
C THR A 57 -11.12 -5.14 10.02
N ILE A 58 -11.28 -6.43 9.75
CA ILE A 58 -11.48 -6.99 8.42
C ILE A 58 -12.76 -7.81 8.47
N PHE A 59 -13.78 -7.34 7.77
CA PHE A 59 -15.12 -7.92 7.71
C PHE A 59 -15.51 -8.16 6.25
N PRO A 60 -15.14 -9.30 5.64
CA PRO A 60 -15.34 -9.55 4.20
C PRO A 60 -16.79 -9.48 3.75
N SER A 61 -17.74 -9.81 4.65
CA SER A 61 -19.19 -9.78 4.35
C SER A 61 -19.75 -8.36 4.15
N ASN A 62 -19.05 -7.31 4.62
CA ASN A 62 -19.46 -5.92 4.46
C ASN A 62 -19.63 -5.50 2.99
N SER A 63 -18.90 -6.15 2.09
CA SER A 63 -19.06 -5.93 0.64
C SER A 63 -20.49 -6.14 0.15
N LYS A 64 -21.26 -7.04 0.79
CA LYS A 64 -22.66 -7.34 0.45
C LYS A 64 -23.63 -6.22 0.84
N SER A 65 -23.26 -5.40 1.82
CA SER A 65 -24.07 -4.27 2.33
C SER A 65 -23.50 -2.91 1.89
N GLY A 66 -22.48 -2.88 1.02
CA GLY A 66 -21.83 -1.65 0.58
C GLY A 66 -21.00 -0.94 1.66
N GLN A 67 -20.75 -1.62 2.78
CA GLN A 67 -19.91 -1.10 3.86
C GLN A 67 -18.42 -1.41 3.58
N PRO A 68 -17.47 -0.60 4.08
CA PRO A 68 -16.06 -0.89 3.99
C PRO A 68 -15.72 -2.24 4.63
N MET A 69 -14.99 -3.09 3.90
CA MET A 69 -14.52 -4.38 4.41
C MET A 69 -13.41 -4.23 5.45
N VAL A 70 -12.67 -3.14 5.39
CA VAL A 70 -11.55 -2.85 6.29
C VAL A 70 -11.79 -1.50 6.94
N GLY A 71 -11.66 -1.46 8.27
CA GLY A 71 -11.79 -0.24 9.07
C GLY A 71 -10.78 -0.26 10.21
N GLY A 72 -10.79 0.78 11.05
CA GLY A 72 -9.91 0.82 12.22
C GLY A 72 -9.60 2.21 12.72
N GLY A 73 -8.56 2.30 13.54
CA GLY A 73 -8.06 3.54 14.12
C GLY A 73 -6.59 3.45 14.47
N VAL A 74 -5.96 4.61 14.62
CA VAL A 74 -4.56 4.72 15.03
C VAL A 74 -4.45 5.68 16.20
N LEU A 75 -3.78 5.24 17.26
CA LEU A 75 -3.47 6.03 18.47
C LEU A 75 -1.97 6.26 18.53
N LEU A 76 -1.56 7.50 18.78
CA LEU A 76 -0.18 7.88 19.00
C LEU A 76 -0.01 8.39 20.42
N PHE A 77 1.04 7.94 21.09
CA PHE A 77 1.34 8.30 22.47
C PHE A 77 2.75 8.87 22.58
N ASP A 78 2.92 9.79 23.53
CA ASP A 78 4.19 10.38 23.86
C ASP A 78 5.16 9.37 24.49
N ASP A 79 6.43 9.43 24.09
CA ASP A 79 7.46 8.48 24.54
C ASP A 79 7.84 8.65 26.00
N GLN A 80 7.76 9.88 26.54
CA GLN A 80 8.26 10.19 27.89
C GLN A 80 7.22 9.93 28.98
N ASN A 81 5.95 10.19 28.70
CA ASN A 81 4.91 10.17 29.71
C ASN A 81 3.70 9.26 29.37
N GLY A 82 3.70 8.66 28.17
CA GLY A 82 2.64 7.73 27.73
C GLY A 82 1.27 8.38 27.48
N GLN A 83 1.19 9.71 27.45
CA GLN A 83 -0.07 10.39 27.19
C GLN A 83 -0.47 10.27 25.72
N LEU A 84 -1.79 10.13 25.47
CA LEU A 84 -2.33 10.12 24.12
C LEU A 84 -2.10 11.51 23.48
N THR A 85 -1.35 11.54 22.39
CA THR A 85 -1.01 12.77 21.65
C THR A 85 -1.89 12.99 20.45
N ALA A 86 -2.30 11.88 19.78
CA ALA A 86 -3.17 11.99 18.61
C ALA A 86 -3.99 10.72 18.36
N THR A 87 -5.18 10.93 17.80
CA THR A 87 -5.97 9.90 17.13
C THR A 87 -5.95 10.21 15.64
N ILE A 88 -5.52 9.24 14.83
CA ILE A 88 -5.29 9.45 13.40
C ILE A 88 -6.26 8.56 12.62
N ASP A 89 -6.81 9.12 11.54
CA ASP A 89 -7.69 8.39 10.63
C ASP A 89 -7.00 7.17 10.03
N PHE A 90 -7.67 6.02 10.13
CA PHE A 90 -7.14 4.74 9.68
C PHE A 90 -6.88 4.70 8.18
N HIS A 91 -7.81 5.24 7.38
CA HIS A 91 -7.70 5.19 5.92
C HIS A 91 -6.60 6.12 5.42
N LEU A 92 -6.45 7.29 6.06
CA LEU A 92 -5.35 8.20 5.78
C LEU A 92 -4.00 7.51 5.99
N ILE A 93 -3.77 6.97 7.19
CA ILE A 93 -2.51 6.28 7.51
C ILE A 93 -2.30 5.06 6.61
N THR A 94 -3.33 4.26 6.36
CA THR A 94 -3.20 3.06 5.53
C THR A 94 -2.83 3.42 4.09
N LYS A 95 -3.45 4.46 3.52
CA LYS A 95 -3.09 4.97 2.19
C LYS A 95 -1.61 5.33 2.12
N TRP A 96 -1.19 6.26 2.96
CA TRP A 96 0.14 6.85 2.90
C TRP A 96 1.24 5.87 3.29
N LYS A 97 1.04 5.10 4.38
CA LYS A 97 2.02 4.11 4.82
C LYS A 97 2.20 3.01 3.79
N THR A 98 1.12 2.42 3.30
CA THR A 98 1.21 1.26 2.40
C THR A 98 1.84 1.63 1.05
N ALA A 99 1.36 2.71 0.42
CA ALA A 99 1.92 3.13 -0.86
C ALA A 99 3.31 3.80 -0.70
N GLY A 100 3.56 4.46 0.44
CA GLY A 100 4.85 5.06 0.75
C GLY A 100 5.96 4.03 0.97
N ASP A 101 5.70 2.96 1.71
CA ASP A 101 6.66 1.85 1.90
C ASP A 101 6.98 1.19 0.55
N SER A 102 5.94 0.95 -0.26
CA SER A 102 6.08 0.38 -1.60
C SER A 102 6.94 1.25 -2.50
N LEU A 103 6.68 2.56 -2.49
CA LEU A 103 7.48 3.52 -3.27
C LEU A 103 8.93 3.59 -2.76
N MET A 104 9.13 3.63 -1.45
CA MET A 104 10.47 3.65 -0.84
C MET A 104 11.30 2.44 -1.29
N ALA A 105 10.71 1.25 -1.23
CA ALA A 105 11.39 0.02 -1.68
C ALA A 105 11.69 0.07 -3.18
N ALA A 106 10.77 0.53 -4.01
CA ALA A 106 10.97 0.61 -5.46
C ALA A 106 12.04 1.64 -5.83
N LEU A 107 12.10 2.80 -5.18
CA LEU A 107 13.14 3.80 -5.42
C LEU A 107 14.55 3.28 -5.08
N ALA A 108 14.65 2.33 -4.15
CA ALA A 108 15.93 1.71 -3.78
C ALA A 108 16.30 0.49 -4.63
N LEU A 109 15.32 -0.29 -5.12
CA LEU A 109 15.53 -1.63 -5.66
C LEU A 109 15.09 -1.81 -7.12
N ALA A 110 14.26 -0.93 -7.66
CA ALA A 110 13.82 -1.03 -9.04
C ALA A 110 14.98 -0.76 -10.03
N PRO A 111 14.91 -1.29 -11.25
CA PRO A 111 15.95 -1.06 -12.25
C PRO A 111 16.07 0.43 -12.58
N VAL A 112 17.30 0.88 -12.79
CA VAL A 112 17.56 2.27 -13.22
C VAL A 112 16.84 2.53 -14.54
N GLY A 113 16.08 3.62 -14.61
CA GLY A 113 15.31 3.99 -15.78
C GLY A 113 14.01 3.19 -15.97
N ALA A 114 13.49 2.55 -14.92
CA ALA A 114 12.18 1.90 -14.94
C ALA A 114 11.08 2.86 -15.41
N ARG A 115 10.29 2.46 -16.41
CA ARG A 115 9.24 3.28 -17.03
C ARG A 115 7.92 2.56 -17.23
N LYS A 116 7.89 1.24 -17.11
CA LYS A 116 6.69 0.44 -17.31
C LYS A 116 6.24 -0.15 -15.98
N ILE A 117 5.16 0.38 -15.43
CA ILE A 117 4.63 -0.02 -14.13
C ILE A 117 3.29 -0.73 -14.34
N LEU A 118 3.22 -1.98 -13.90
CA LEU A 118 1.98 -2.76 -13.88
C LEU A 118 1.37 -2.74 -12.50
N ILE A 119 0.11 -2.36 -12.41
CA ILE A 119 -0.71 -2.48 -11.20
C ILE A 119 -1.65 -3.68 -11.38
N VAL A 120 -1.65 -4.60 -10.42
CA VAL A 120 -2.53 -5.77 -10.41
C VAL A 120 -3.51 -5.64 -9.25
N GLY A 121 -4.73 -5.22 -9.59
CA GLY A 121 -5.80 -4.92 -8.63
C GLY A 121 -6.29 -3.47 -8.71
N ALA A 122 -7.55 -3.28 -9.07
CA ALA A 122 -8.18 -1.97 -9.31
C ALA A 122 -8.87 -1.37 -8.06
N GLY A 123 -8.40 -1.73 -6.86
CA GLY A 123 -8.94 -1.28 -5.59
C GLY A 123 -8.37 0.07 -5.10
N THR A 124 -8.75 0.44 -3.88
CA THR A 124 -8.26 1.67 -3.22
C THR A 124 -6.74 1.70 -3.10
N VAL A 125 -6.11 0.57 -2.77
CA VAL A 125 -4.64 0.47 -2.68
C VAL A 125 -4.00 0.70 -4.04
N GLY A 126 -4.56 0.13 -5.12
CA GLY A 126 -4.07 0.35 -6.49
C GLY A 126 -4.05 1.83 -6.89
N LYS A 127 -5.10 2.58 -6.54
CA LYS A 127 -5.15 4.04 -6.76
C LYS A 127 -4.07 4.76 -5.95
N SER A 128 -3.86 4.37 -4.70
CA SER A 128 -2.83 4.97 -3.84
C SER A 128 -1.42 4.69 -4.35
N LEU A 129 -1.19 3.47 -4.86
CA LEU A 129 0.07 3.09 -5.50
C LEU A 129 0.32 3.89 -6.78
N LEU A 130 -0.71 4.07 -7.62
CA LEU A 130 -0.57 4.90 -8.82
C LEU A 130 -0.17 6.33 -8.46
N GLU A 131 -0.83 6.96 -7.49
CA GLU A 131 -0.48 8.31 -7.02
C GLU A 131 0.96 8.38 -6.52
N ALA A 132 1.37 7.44 -5.66
CA ALA A 132 2.71 7.41 -5.08
C ALA A 132 3.79 7.21 -6.15
N PHE A 133 3.57 6.22 -7.04
CA PHE A 133 4.55 5.90 -8.09
C PHE A 133 4.60 6.94 -9.20
N SER A 134 3.52 7.67 -9.46
CA SER A 134 3.56 8.83 -10.36
C SER A 134 4.48 9.94 -9.83
N ALA A 135 4.56 10.11 -8.51
CA ALA A 135 5.48 11.07 -7.89
C ALA A 135 6.95 10.60 -7.95
N GLY A 136 7.20 9.29 -7.75
CA GLY A 136 8.55 8.73 -7.74
C GLY A 136 9.12 8.38 -9.11
N PHE A 137 8.24 8.13 -10.09
CA PHE A 137 8.59 7.74 -11.47
C PHE A 137 7.78 8.60 -12.46
N PRO A 138 8.08 9.89 -12.60
CA PRO A 138 7.26 10.83 -13.36
C PRO A 138 7.17 10.52 -14.86
N ASP A 139 8.18 9.81 -15.41
CA ASP A 139 8.22 9.40 -16.82
C ASP A 139 7.62 8.02 -17.06
N ALA A 140 7.04 7.38 -16.03
CA ALA A 140 6.51 6.04 -16.16
C ALA A 140 5.11 6.01 -16.81
N THR A 141 4.86 4.94 -17.55
CA THR A 141 3.54 4.58 -18.04
C THR A 141 2.95 3.51 -17.14
N PHE A 142 1.66 3.66 -16.82
CA PHE A 142 0.94 2.76 -15.93
C PHE A 142 0.00 1.86 -16.71
N THR A 143 0.09 0.57 -16.45
CA THR A 143 -0.84 -0.45 -16.94
C THR A 143 -1.60 -1.04 -15.77
N ILE A 144 -2.90 -1.24 -15.92
CA ILE A 144 -3.77 -1.84 -14.91
C ILE A 144 -4.31 -3.17 -15.40
N TRP A 145 -4.18 -4.18 -14.58
CA TRP A 145 -4.92 -5.44 -14.74
C TRP A 145 -5.81 -5.70 -13.54
N ASN A 146 -7.01 -6.19 -13.77
CA ASN A 146 -7.92 -6.61 -12.72
C ASN A 146 -8.72 -7.82 -13.17
N ARG A 147 -9.10 -8.70 -12.23
CA ARG A 147 -9.92 -9.88 -12.52
C ARG A 147 -11.24 -9.54 -13.21
N SER A 148 -11.87 -8.43 -12.82
CA SER A 148 -13.05 -7.88 -13.52
C SER A 148 -12.58 -6.87 -14.57
N PRO A 149 -12.84 -7.12 -15.88
CA PRO A 149 -12.51 -6.16 -16.93
C PRO A 149 -13.18 -4.79 -16.73
N ALA A 150 -14.42 -4.77 -16.26
CA ALA A 150 -15.12 -3.52 -15.96
C ALA A 150 -14.43 -2.73 -14.84
N GLY A 151 -13.88 -3.41 -13.83
CA GLY A 151 -13.10 -2.77 -12.78
C GLY A 151 -11.77 -2.20 -13.28
N ALA A 152 -11.10 -2.88 -14.21
CA ALA A 152 -9.90 -2.37 -14.85
C ALA A 152 -10.20 -1.13 -15.68
N GLN A 153 -11.30 -1.16 -16.46
CA GLN A 153 -11.72 -0.03 -17.27
C GLN A 153 -12.08 1.19 -16.41
N ALA A 154 -12.89 1.01 -15.37
CA ALA A 154 -13.24 2.10 -14.45
C ALA A 154 -12.02 2.71 -13.76
N PHE A 155 -11.00 1.90 -13.45
CA PHE A 155 -9.74 2.40 -12.93
C PHE A 155 -8.99 3.21 -13.99
N ALA A 156 -8.90 2.71 -15.22
CA ALA A 156 -8.23 3.38 -16.33
C ALA A 156 -8.89 4.73 -16.64
N ASP A 157 -10.22 4.77 -16.72
CA ASP A 157 -10.99 6.00 -16.97
C ASP A 157 -10.73 7.06 -15.89
N ALA A 158 -10.56 6.63 -14.64
CA ALA A 158 -10.34 7.53 -13.50
C ALA A 158 -8.88 8.01 -13.36
N THR A 159 -7.91 7.31 -13.97
CA THR A 159 -6.48 7.51 -13.68
C THR A 159 -5.61 7.76 -14.90
N GLY A 160 -6.10 7.45 -16.10
CA GLY A 160 -5.31 7.48 -17.33
C GLY A 160 -4.39 6.27 -17.55
N ALA A 161 -4.47 5.23 -16.69
CA ALA A 161 -3.73 4.00 -16.89
C ALA A 161 -4.25 3.22 -18.11
N VAL A 162 -3.40 2.41 -18.72
CA VAL A 162 -3.77 1.55 -19.86
C VAL A 162 -4.26 0.19 -19.35
N VAL A 163 -5.41 -0.28 -19.84
CA VAL A 163 -5.92 -1.61 -19.46
C VAL A 163 -5.09 -2.71 -20.12
N ALA A 164 -4.57 -3.63 -19.31
CA ALA A 164 -3.95 -4.85 -19.80
C ALA A 164 -5.01 -5.93 -20.04
N VAL A 165 -5.07 -6.45 -21.25
CA VAL A 165 -5.97 -7.53 -21.63
C VAL A 165 -5.44 -8.88 -21.13
N ASP A 166 -4.13 -9.09 -21.27
CA ASP A 166 -3.44 -10.33 -20.84
C ASP A 166 -2.45 -10.05 -19.72
N LEU A 167 -2.64 -10.74 -18.60
CA LEU A 167 -1.81 -10.55 -17.41
C LEU A 167 -0.37 -11.02 -17.63
N GLU A 168 -0.17 -12.18 -18.28
CA GLU A 168 1.17 -12.71 -18.51
C GLU A 168 2.01 -11.75 -19.34
N THR A 169 1.46 -11.27 -20.45
CA THR A 169 2.14 -10.28 -21.32
C THR A 169 2.46 -9.00 -20.56
N ALA A 170 1.52 -8.51 -19.74
CA ALA A 170 1.72 -7.32 -18.93
C ALA A 170 2.86 -7.52 -17.91
N VAL A 171 2.90 -8.66 -17.22
CA VAL A 171 3.97 -9.01 -16.27
C VAL A 171 5.32 -9.10 -16.97
N ARG A 172 5.38 -9.79 -18.12
CA ARG A 172 6.63 -9.95 -18.87
C ARG A 172 7.21 -8.63 -19.39
N THR A 173 6.40 -7.63 -19.63
CA THR A 173 6.82 -6.33 -20.20
C THR A 173 7.06 -5.24 -19.17
N ALA A 174 6.54 -5.37 -17.96
CA ALA A 174 6.71 -4.39 -16.89
C ALA A 174 8.13 -4.36 -16.34
N ASP A 175 8.58 -3.21 -15.87
CA ASP A 175 9.81 -3.04 -15.10
C ASP A 175 9.52 -3.15 -13.59
N ILE A 176 8.36 -2.63 -13.17
CA ILE A 176 7.85 -2.70 -11.81
C ILE A 176 6.45 -3.32 -11.84
N ILE A 177 6.21 -4.27 -10.94
CA ILE A 177 4.92 -4.95 -10.80
C ILE A 177 4.42 -4.72 -9.37
N LEU A 178 3.23 -4.14 -9.23
CA LEU A 178 2.59 -3.82 -7.96
C LEU A 178 1.35 -4.68 -7.81
N THR A 179 1.33 -5.60 -6.84
CA THR A 179 0.15 -6.43 -6.56
C THR A 179 -0.60 -5.89 -5.35
N CYS A 180 -1.89 -5.67 -5.51
CA CYS A 180 -2.75 -5.11 -4.46
C CYS A 180 -4.13 -5.78 -4.44
N THR A 181 -4.14 -7.10 -4.51
CA THR A 181 -5.34 -7.93 -4.52
C THR A 181 -5.57 -8.59 -3.16
N MET A 182 -6.80 -9.02 -2.90
CA MET A 182 -7.17 -9.83 -1.72
C MET A 182 -7.28 -11.33 -2.08
N THR A 183 -6.53 -11.79 -3.08
CA THR A 183 -6.53 -13.21 -3.43
C THR A 183 -5.78 -14.05 -2.40
N THR A 184 -6.23 -15.26 -2.20
CA THR A 184 -5.53 -16.27 -1.38
C THR A 184 -4.57 -17.14 -2.22
N GLU A 185 -4.73 -17.09 -3.55
CA GLU A 185 -3.88 -17.84 -4.48
C GLU A 185 -2.95 -16.89 -5.23
N PRO A 186 -1.68 -17.29 -5.48
CA PRO A 186 -0.75 -16.49 -6.26
C PRO A 186 -1.26 -16.24 -7.68
N ILE A 187 -1.38 -14.96 -8.06
CA ILE A 187 -1.81 -14.57 -9.41
C ILE A 187 -0.61 -14.46 -10.35
N ILE A 188 0.51 -13.96 -9.86
CA ILE A 188 1.74 -13.82 -10.65
C ILE A 188 2.53 -15.13 -10.56
N LYS A 189 2.79 -15.73 -11.71
CA LYS A 189 3.61 -16.95 -11.80
C LYS A 189 5.08 -16.58 -11.92
N GLY A 190 5.95 -17.24 -11.16
CA GLY A 190 7.39 -17.02 -11.21
C GLY A 190 7.97 -17.17 -12.62
N ALA A 191 7.42 -18.09 -13.44
CA ALA A 191 7.83 -18.31 -14.84
C ALA A 191 7.53 -17.11 -15.78
N TRP A 192 6.75 -16.14 -15.36
CA TRP A 192 6.48 -14.92 -16.12
C TRP A 192 7.49 -13.81 -15.80
N LEU A 193 8.18 -13.92 -14.68
CA LEU A 193 9.16 -12.92 -14.24
C LEU A 193 10.47 -13.07 -15.00
N ARG A 194 11.12 -11.95 -15.21
CA ARG A 194 12.45 -11.86 -15.82
C ARG A 194 13.44 -11.17 -14.87
N PRO A 195 14.74 -11.47 -15.00
CA PRO A 195 15.75 -10.75 -14.20
C PRO A 195 15.65 -9.23 -14.37
N GLY A 196 15.87 -8.50 -13.28
CA GLY A 196 15.86 -7.04 -13.27
C GLY A 196 14.49 -6.41 -13.05
N GLN A 197 13.40 -7.17 -12.93
CA GLN A 197 12.09 -6.62 -12.53
C GLN A 197 12.03 -6.39 -11.03
N HIS A 198 11.31 -5.35 -10.62
CA HIS A 198 10.93 -5.13 -9.23
C HIS A 198 9.49 -5.61 -9.01
N LEU A 199 9.30 -6.55 -8.08
CA LEU A 199 7.99 -7.05 -7.69
C LEU A 199 7.68 -6.61 -6.27
N ASN A 200 6.58 -5.88 -6.11
CA ASN A 200 6.06 -5.40 -4.84
C ASN A 200 4.69 -6.07 -4.56
N MET A 201 4.56 -6.70 -3.38
CA MET A 201 3.38 -7.48 -2.98
C MET A 201 2.86 -7.04 -1.61
#